data_10a4aa1cb46a8dd10b3eec6e7c1d9572
#
_entry.id   10a4aa1cb46a8dd10b3eec6e7c1d9572
#
_cell.length_a   1.000
_cell.length_b   1.000
_cell.length_c   1.000
_cell.angle_alpha   90.00
_cell.angle_beta   90.00
_cell.angle_gamma   90.00
#
_symmetry.space_group_name_H-M   'P 1'
#
loop_
_entity.id
_entity.type
_entity.pdbx_description
1 polymer ?
#
loop_
_entity_poly.entity_id
_entity_poly.type
_entity_poly.pdbx_seq_one_letter_code
_entity_poly.pdbx_strand_id
1 'polypeptide(L)' 'MGNSQQHTHSLKDEKPTFQQMTKYVRVRSAENSRFVEFDFAISDPSLFVELVLPKKAFEQFCQANDVVL' A
#
# COMPACT_ATOMS: atom_id res chain seq x y z
N MET A 1 5.11 -28.95 -10.51
CA MET A 1 5.16 -28.53 -10.09
C MET A 1 5.15 -27.79 -9.66
N GLY A 2 4.92 -28.06 -9.69
CA GLY A 2 4.99 -27.57 -9.16
C GLY A 2 4.66 -26.93 -8.63
N ASN A 3 4.48 -27.32 -8.63
CA ASN A 3 4.18 -26.85 -8.05
C ASN A 3 4.07 -26.19 -7.50
N SER A 4 3.94 -26.41 -7.62
CA SER A 4 3.83 -25.84 -7.03
C SER A 4 3.62 -25.25 -6.37
N GLN A 5 3.44 -25.49 -6.46
CA GLN A 5 3.25 -25.09 -5.78
C GLN A 5 3.02 -24.47 -5.12
N GLN A 6 2.88 -24.79 -5.23
CA GLN A 6 2.72 -24.42 -4.52
C GLN A 6 2.42 -23.92 -3.77
N HIS A 7 2.36 -24.37 -3.81
CA HIS A 7 2.11 -24.07 -2.94
C HIS A 7 1.65 -23.62 -2.15
N THR A 8 1.32 -23.94 -2.23
CA THR A 8 0.89 -23.64 -1.43
C THR A 8 0.58 -23.48 -0.50
N HIS A 9 0.56 -23.70 -0.28
CA HIS A 9 0.32 -23.59 0.63
C HIS A 9 -0.06 -23.28 1.51
N SER A 10 -0.28 -23.38 1.42
CA SER A 10 -0.54 -23.07 2.25
C SER A 10 -0.90 -22.66 3.02
N LEU A 11 -1.52 -22.73 3.20
CA LEU A 11 -1.81 -22.27 3.89
C LEU A 11 -1.98 -22.03 4.98
N LYS A 12 -2.31 -22.65 5.27
CA LYS A 12 -2.20 -22.52 6.50
C LYS A 12 -1.20 -21.64 6.94
N ASP A 13 -0.80 -21.16 6.24
CA ASP A 13 0.12 -20.14 6.38
C ASP A 13 -0.48 -18.99 7.14
N GLU A 14 0.12 -18.54 8.19
CA GLU A 14 -0.44 -17.47 8.97
C GLU A 14 -0.08 -16.08 8.49
N LYS A 15 0.59 -15.95 7.39
CA LYS A 15 0.95 -14.64 6.87
C LYS A 15 -0.30 -13.89 6.43
N PRO A 16 -0.44 -12.61 6.76
CA PRO A 16 -1.61 -11.86 6.34
C PRO A 16 -1.62 -11.64 4.83
N THR A 17 -2.81 -11.53 4.26
CA THR A 17 -2.95 -11.17 2.86
C THR A 17 -2.66 -9.68 2.69
N PHE A 18 -2.53 -9.24 1.45
CA PHE A 18 -2.29 -7.84 1.17
C PHE A 18 -3.36 -6.95 1.80
N GLN A 19 -4.62 -7.36 1.73
CA GLN A 19 -5.69 -6.56 2.31
C GLN A 19 -5.63 -6.48 3.83
N GLN A 20 -4.99 -7.44 4.47
CA GLN A 20 -4.89 -7.47 5.92
C GLN A 20 -3.67 -6.74 6.44
N MET A 21 -2.74 -6.41 5.58
CA MET A 21 -1.55 -5.68 5.98
C MET A 21 -1.88 -4.22 6.18
N THR A 22 -1.25 -3.59 7.17
CA THR A 22 -1.40 -2.16 7.38
C THR A 22 -0.68 -1.41 6.28
N LYS A 23 -1.34 -0.40 5.73
CA LYS A 23 -0.79 0.42 4.67
C LYS A 23 -0.69 1.84 5.17
N TYR A 24 0.47 2.43 5.00
CA TYR A 24 0.78 3.76 5.53
C TYR A 24 0.96 4.73 4.38
N VAL A 25 0.45 5.95 4.57
CA VAL A 25 0.66 7.03 3.61
C VAL A 25 1.11 8.26 4.39
N ARG A 26 2.17 8.89 3.92
CA ARG A 26 2.63 10.15 4.49
C ARG A 26 2.73 11.17 3.37
N VAL A 27 1.86 12.17 3.41
CA VAL A 27 1.81 13.20 2.38
C VAL A 27 2.94 14.20 2.61
N ARG A 28 3.65 14.54 1.54
CA ARG A 28 4.77 15.49 1.61
C ARG A 28 4.50 16.79 0.88
N SER A 29 3.51 16.81 -0.02
CA SER A 29 3.22 18.01 -0.79
C SER A 29 2.29 18.94 -0.03
N ALA A 30 2.21 20.19 -0.48
CA ALA A 30 1.31 21.17 0.10
C ALA A 30 -0.14 20.84 -0.26
N GLU A 31 -1.07 21.29 0.57
CA GLU A 31 -2.49 20.99 0.37
C GLU A 31 -3.03 21.53 -0.94
N ASN A 32 -2.49 22.65 -1.38
CA ASN A 32 -3.00 23.28 -2.60
C ASN A 32 -2.31 22.83 -3.86
N SER A 33 -1.47 21.80 -3.77
CA SER A 33 -0.80 21.27 -4.94
C SER A 33 -1.79 20.51 -5.81
N ARG A 34 -1.55 20.55 -7.12
CA ARG A 34 -2.34 19.75 -8.05
C ARG A 34 -2.07 18.27 -7.90
N PHE A 35 -0.87 17.92 -7.52
CA PHE A 35 -0.43 16.54 -7.36
C PHE A 35 -0.08 16.30 -5.92
N VAL A 36 -0.35 15.09 -5.48
CA VAL A 36 0.00 14.67 -4.12
C VAL A 36 1.27 13.84 -4.20
N GLU A 37 2.31 14.31 -3.51
CA GLU A 37 3.54 13.56 -3.36
C GLU A 37 3.51 12.90 -2.00
N PHE A 38 3.68 11.60 -1.97
CA PHE A 38 3.53 10.88 -0.71
C PHE A 38 4.42 9.66 -0.67
N ASP A 39 4.70 9.23 0.56
CA ASP A 39 5.38 7.96 0.81
C ASP A 39 4.33 6.91 1.08
N PHE A 40 4.51 5.74 0.51
CA PHE A 40 3.61 4.62 0.70
C PHE A 40 4.40 3.42 1.21
N ALA A 41 3.91 2.80 2.27
CA ALA A 41 4.55 1.63 2.85
C ALA A 41 3.50 0.60 3.21
N ILE A 42 3.87 -0.67 3.10
CA ILE A 42 3.02 -1.78 3.49
C ILE A 42 3.71 -2.48 4.64
N SER A 43 3.00 -2.58 5.77
CA SER A 43 3.45 -3.28 6.96
C SER A 43 4.51 -2.54 7.74
N ASP A 44 5.60 -2.15 7.12
CA ASP A 44 6.74 -1.53 7.79
C ASP A 44 6.91 -0.12 7.24
N PRO A 45 6.59 0.93 8.02
CA PRO A 45 6.65 2.30 7.51
C PRO A 45 8.07 2.77 7.19
N SER A 46 9.09 2.06 7.64
CA SER A 46 10.46 2.44 7.28
C SER A 46 10.85 1.95 5.89
N LEU A 47 10.04 1.08 5.29
CA LEU A 47 10.28 0.56 3.95
C LEU A 47 9.22 1.12 3.02
N PHE A 48 9.47 2.31 2.51
CA PHE A 48 8.47 3.02 1.74
C PHE A 48 8.96 3.34 0.33
N VAL A 49 8.00 3.59 -0.55
CA VAL A 49 8.27 4.09 -1.88
C VAL A 49 7.66 5.49 -2.00
N GLU A 50 8.23 6.31 -2.86
CA GLU A 50 7.74 7.66 -3.09
C GLU A 50 6.89 7.66 -4.35
N LEU A 51 5.69 8.19 -4.22
CA LEU A 51 4.72 8.22 -5.30
C LEU A 51 4.19 9.63 -5.51
N VAL A 52 3.71 9.88 -6.73
CA VAL A 52 3.08 11.14 -7.09
C VAL A 52 1.82 10.80 -7.85
N LEU A 53 0.67 11.32 -7.39
CA LEU A 53 -0.60 11.11 -8.07
C LEU A 53 -1.37 12.41 -8.15
N PRO A 54 -2.19 12.59 -9.21
CA PRO A 54 -3.16 13.67 -9.18
C PRO A 54 -4.07 13.53 -7.96
N LYS A 55 -4.56 14.66 -7.46
CA LYS A 55 -5.30 14.67 -6.20
C LYS A 55 -6.46 13.66 -6.20
N LYS A 56 -7.24 13.63 -7.26
CA LYS A 56 -8.38 12.73 -7.31
C LYS A 56 -7.94 11.27 -7.31
N ALA A 57 -6.87 10.97 -8.03
CA ALA A 57 -6.34 9.61 -8.05
C ALA A 57 -5.81 9.21 -6.67
N PHE A 58 -5.21 10.17 -5.96
CA PHE A 58 -4.74 9.91 -4.61
C PHE A 58 -5.90 9.58 -3.68
N GLU A 59 -7.01 10.31 -3.79
CA GLU A 59 -8.18 10.03 -2.97
C GLU A 59 -8.70 8.63 -3.22
N GLN A 60 -8.77 8.22 -4.48
CA GLN A 60 -9.20 6.88 -4.84
C GLN A 60 -8.23 5.82 -4.32
N PHE A 61 -6.94 6.12 -4.41
CA PHE A 61 -5.91 5.23 -3.90
C PHE A 61 -6.09 4.98 -2.41
N CYS A 62 -6.32 6.03 -1.64
CA CYS A 62 -6.49 5.91 -0.20
C CYS A 62 -7.74 5.10 0.15
N GLN A 63 -8.83 5.33 -0.56
CA GLN A 63 -10.06 4.59 -0.32
C GLN A 63 -9.90 3.12 -0.66
N ALA A 64 -9.26 2.84 -1.79
CA ALA A 64 -9.11 1.47 -2.26
C ALA A 64 -8.20 0.64 -1.36
N ASN A 65 -7.26 1.31 -0.69
CA ASN A 65 -6.23 0.61 0.09
C ASN A 65 -6.43 0.73 1.60
N ASP A 66 -7.42 1.50 2.04
CA ASP A 66 -7.73 1.63 3.46
C ASP A 66 -6.47 2.01 4.26
N VAL A 67 -5.85 3.11 3.86
CA VAL A 67 -4.54 3.47 4.40
C VAL A 67 -4.64 4.22 5.72
N VAL A 68 -3.54 4.21 6.46
CA VAL A 68 -3.34 5.01 7.66
C VAL A 68 -2.62 6.29 7.27
N LEU A 69 -3.20 7.43 7.59
CA LEU A 69 -2.62 8.74 7.27
C LEU A 69 -1.96 9.36 8.49
#